data_b5375db95b77e8eb8795c1d005d2cf87
#
_entry.id   b5375db95b77e8eb8795c1d005d2cf87
#
_cell.length_a   1.000
_cell.length_b   1.000
_cell.length_c   1.000
_cell.angle_alpha   90.00
_cell.angle_beta   90.00
_cell.angle_gamma   90.00
#
_symmetry.space_group_name_H-M   'P 1'
#
loop_
_entity.id
_entity.type
_entity.pdbx_description
1 polymer ?
#
loop_
_entity_poly.entity_id
_entity_poly.type
_entity_poly.pdbx_seq_one_letter_code
_entity_poly.pdbx_strand_id
1 'polypeptide(L)'
;REWKLIREYPLSKNLLALSNVWESNDSRKHVVATKGAPEAIIELCHLNEAEKDELLSQVQKMADKGLRLLGVAKASFQDDSLPEKQHDFEFEFIGLLGFVDPVRPSVAQSVKECYTAGIRVIMITGDYPGTAQHIARQIGLKDPDKYITGPDLASMEQTELAEKIKTTNIFARVVPEQKLAIVNALKLNGEVVAMT
;
A
#
# COMPACT_ATOMS: atom_id res chain seq x y z
N ARG A 1 -9.65 23.51 22.18
CA ARG A 1 -10.64 22.42 21.99
C ARG A 1 -9.95 21.13 22.37
N GLU A 2 -10.41 20.46 23.40
CA GLU A 2 -9.95 19.12 23.74
C GLU A 2 -10.80 18.10 22.98
N TRP A 3 -10.14 17.19 22.28
CA TRP A 3 -10.76 16.08 21.57
C TRP A 3 -10.46 14.80 22.31
N LYS A 4 -11.46 13.96 22.51
CA LYS A 4 -11.32 12.65 23.13
C LYS A 4 -11.47 11.56 22.06
N LEU A 5 -10.51 10.66 21.99
CA LEU A 5 -10.61 9.46 21.14
C LEU A 5 -11.63 8.52 21.78
N ILE A 6 -12.70 8.18 21.02
CA ILE A 6 -13.80 7.33 21.49
C ILE A 6 -13.65 5.91 20.95
N ARG A 7 -13.27 5.77 19.67
CA ARG A 7 -13.13 4.47 19.03
C ARG A 7 -12.08 4.53 17.94
N GLU A 8 -11.36 3.42 17.78
CA GLU A 8 -10.45 3.18 16.67
C GLU A 8 -10.93 1.98 15.86
N TYR A 9 -10.92 2.12 14.53
CA TYR A 9 -11.11 1.05 13.57
C TYR A 9 -9.75 0.77 12.95
N PRO A 10 -9.10 -0.33 13.36
CA PRO A 10 -7.74 -0.61 12.92
C PRO A 10 -7.68 -1.03 11.47
N LEU A 11 -6.49 -0.89 10.89
CA LEU A 11 -6.15 -1.42 9.59
C LEU A 11 -6.34 -2.93 9.57
N SER A 12 -6.95 -3.45 8.51
CA SER A 12 -7.19 -4.88 8.33
C SER A 12 -6.64 -5.38 6.98
N LYS A 13 -6.59 -6.69 6.79
CA LYS A 13 -6.18 -7.30 5.51
C LYS A 13 -7.11 -6.94 4.35
N ASN A 14 -8.39 -6.77 4.67
CA ASN A 14 -9.43 -6.50 3.67
C ASN A 14 -9.60 -5.00 3.42
N LEU A 15 -9.15 -4.15 4.33
CA LEU A 15 -9.25 -2.70 4.20
C LEU A 15 -7.98 -2.04 4.74
N LEU A 16 -7.17 -1.50 3.83
CA LEU A 16 -5.92 -0.81 4.17
C LEU A 16 -6.17 0.64 4.60
N ALA A 17 -7.12 0.84 5.50
CA ALA A 17 -7.47 2.13 6.09
C ALA A 17 -7.64 2.00 7.60
N LEU A 18 -7.30 3.08 8.30
CA LEU A 18 -7.48 3.24 9.75
C LEU A 18 -8.35 4.47 9.99
N SER A 19 -9.40 4.32 10.80
CA SER A 19 -10.28 5.43 11.17
C SER A 19 -10.33 5.62 12.69
N ASN A 20 -10.27 6.87 13.09
CA ASN A 20 -10.38 7.29 14.49
C ASN A 20 -11.61 8.18 14.69
N VAL A 21 -12.43 7.85 15.67
CA VAL A 21 -13.61 8.62 16.06
C VAL A 21 -13.24 9.50 17.24
N TRP A 22 -13.45 10.79 17.06
CA TRP A 22 -13.15 11.81 18.05
C TRP A 22 -14.43 12.52 18.49
N GLU A 23 -14.60 12.71 19.79
CA GLU A 23 -15.66 13.50 20.39
C GLU A 23 -15.11 14.86 20.81
N SER A 24 -15.87 15.93 20.49
CA SER A 24 -15.54 17.29 20.96
C SER A 24 -16.27 17.55 22.30
N ASN A 25 -15.58 18.10 23.26
CA ASN A 25 -16.17 18.49 24.55
C ASN A 25 -17.31 19.54 24.41
N ASP A 26 -17.33 20.27 23.28
CA ASP A 26 -18.30 21.36 23.07
C ASP A 26 -19.57 20.91 22.32
N SER A 27 -19.63 19.70 21.83
CA SER A 27 -20.78 19.20 21.06
C SER A 27 -20.84 17.66 21.08
N ARG A 28 -22.04 17.09 21.09
CA ARG A 28 -22.26 15.64 20.93
C ARG A 28 -21.97 15.13 19.49
N LYS A 29 -21.16 15.90 18.72
CA LYS A 29 -20.79 15.54 17.35
C LYS A 29 -19.48 14.75 17.38
N HIS A 30 -19.50 13.59 16.76
CA HIS A 30 -18.31 12.82 16.49
C HIS A 30 -17.72 13.25 15.15
N VAL A 31 -16.40 13.38 15.10
CA VAL A 31 -15.64 13.52 13.86
C VAL A 31 -14.86 12.23 13.66
N VAL A 32 -15.05 11.63 12.51
CA VAL A 32 -14.32 10.45 12.11
C VAL A 32 -13.25 10.87 11.11
N ALA A 33 -11.99 10.66 11.47
CA ALA A 33 -10.84 10.93 10.60
C ALA A 33 -10.26 9.60 10.12
N THR A 34 -10.14 9.44 8.82
CA THR A 34 -9.58 8.23 8.22
C THR A 34 -8.37 8.52 7.36
N LYS A 35 -7.41 7.61 7.36
CA LYS A 35 -6.24 7.60 6.48
C LYS A 35 -5.91 6.17 6.06
N GLY A 36 -5.37 6.01 4.87
CA GLY A 36 -5.02 4.68 4.37
C GLY A 36 -4.43 4.69 2.98
N ALA A 37 -4.35 3.52 2.38
CA ALA A 37 -4.01 3.40 0.97
C ALA A 37 -5.03 4.20 0.14
N PRO A 38 -4.59 4.95 -0.89
CA PRO A 38 -5.49 5.79 -1.67
C PRO A 38 -6.73 5.04 -2.18
N GLU A 39 -6.55 3.82 -2.69
CA GLU A 39 -7.63 2.97 -3.17
C GLU A 39 -8.66 2.61 -2.08
N ALA A 40 -8.21 2.34 -0.85
CA ALA A 40 -9.10 2.04 0.27
C ALA A 40 -9.89 3.27 0.72
N ILE A 41 -9.29 4.46 0.68
CA ILE A 41 -9.99 5.70 1.00
C ILE A 41 -11.01 6.07 -0.09
N ILE A 42 -10.66 5.86 -1.37
CA ILE A 42 -11.58 6.04 -2.51
C ILE A 42 -12.80 5.12 -2.35
N GLU A 43 -12.59 3.86 -1.96
CA GLU A 43 -13.66 2.90 -1.69
C GLU A 43 -14.57 3.37 -0.54
N LEU A 44 -13.98 3.79 0.60
CA LEU A 44 -14.73 4.27 1.76
C LEU A 44 -15.54 5.53 1.49
N CYS A 45 -15.11 6.38 0.55
CA CYS A 45 -15.83 7.60 0.16
C CYS A 45 -16.96 7.34 -0.85
N HIS A 46 -17.17 6.09 -1.29
CA HIS A 46 -18.22 5.70 -2.24
C HIS A 46 -18.29 6.59 -3.48
N LEU A 47 -17.10 7.00 -3.99
CA LEU A 47 -16.99 7.91 -5.13
C LEU A 47 -17.56 7.27 -6.40
N ASN A 48 -18.13 8.09 -7.28
CA ASN A 48 -18.55 7.62 -8.60
C ASN A 48 -17.33 7.28 -9.49
N GLU A 49 -17.54 6.53 -10.57
CA GLU A 49 -16.43 6.03 -11.42
C GLU A 49 -15.58 7.16 -12.02
N ALA A 50 -16.18 8.30 -12.38
CA ALA A 50 -15.43 9.44 -12.95
C ALA A 50 -14.49 10.09 -11.91
N GLU A 51 -14.97 10.30 -10.69
CA GLU A 51 -14.16 10.82 -9.57
C GLU A 51 -13.05 9.84 -9.20
N LYS A 52 -13.36 8.55 -9.18
CA LYS A 52 -12.40 7.48 -8.90
C LYS A 52 -11.27 7.45 -9.94
N ASP A 53 -11.61 7.51 -11.23
CA ASP A 53 -10.62 7.49 -12.31
C ASP A 53 -9.71 8.73 -12.27
N GLU A 54 -10.27 9.91 -11.98
CA GLU A 54 -9.50 11.14 -11.82
C GLU A 54 -8.50 11.00 -10.66
N LEU A 55 -8.96 10.53 -9.49
CA LEU A 55 -8.10 10.36 -8.32
C LEU A 55 -7.04 9.29 -8.55
N LEU A 56 -7.35 8.17 -9.18
CA LEU A 56 -6.38 7.14 -9.53
C LEU A 56 -5.31 7.67 -10.50
N SER A 57 -5.70 8.53 -11.45
CA SER A 57 -4.74 9.23 -12.32
C SER A 57 -3.79 10.14 -11.51
N GLN A 58 -4.32 10.86 -10.51
CA GLN A 58 -3.49 11.68 -9.62
C GLN A 58 -2.56 10.82 -8.77
N VAL A 59 -3.06 9.71 -8.21
CA VAL A 59 -2.25 8.72 -7.48
C VAL A 59 -1.10 8.24 -8.33
N GLN A 60 -1.37 7.85 -9.58
CA GLN A 60 -0.32 7.38 -10.50
C GLN A 60 0.74 8.44 -10.75
N LYS A 61 0.33 9.69 -11.06
CA LYS A 61 1.27 10.82 -11.30
C LYS A 61 2.15 11.12 -10.09
N MET A 62 1.62 10.97 -8.87
CA MET A 62 2.39 11.18 -7.64
C MET A 62 3.32 9.98 -7.36
N ALA A 63 2.85 8.77 -7.59
CA ALA A 63 3.64 7.55 -7.41
C ALA A 63 4.82 7.48 -8.39
N ASP A 64 4.64 7.91 -9.63
CA ASP A 64 5.70 7.98 -10.66
C ASP A 64 6.84 8.92 -10.24
N LYS A 65 6.56 9.87 -9.33
CA LYS A 65 7.58 10.72 -8.70
C LYS A 65 8.26 10.06 -7.50
N GLY A 66 7.94 8.80 -7.21
CA GLY A 66 8.49 8.04 -6.08
C GLY A 66 7.89 8.40 -4.73
N LEU A 67 6.74 9.10 -4.69
CA LEU A 67 6.10 9.45 -3.44
C LEU A 67 5.37 8.23 -2.84
N ARG A 68 5.53 8.06 -1.54
CA ARG A 68 4.67 7.16 -0.75
C ARG A 68 3.36 7.87 -0.45
N LEU A 69 2.24 7.26 -0.81
CA LEU A 69 0.94 7.92 -0.82
C LEU A 69 0.02 7.45 0.29
N LEU A 70 -0.71 8.39 0.85
CA LEU A 70 -1.87 8.15 1.71
C LEU A 70 -3.06 8.97 1.21
N GLY A 71 -4.24 8.36 1.19
CA GLY A 71 -5.51 9.05 1.10
C GLY A 71 -5.98 9.48 2.49
N VAL A 72 -6.71 10.58 2.57
CA VAL A 72 -7.32 11.10 3.79
C VAL A 72 -8.77 11.47 3.51
N ALA A 73 -9.67 11.08 4.43
CA ALA A 73 -11.07 11.46 4.40
C ALA A 73 -11.58 11.74 5.82
N LYS A 74 -12.73 12.38 5.91
CA LYS A 74 -13.44 12.65 7.17
C LYS A 74 -14.91 12.29 7.04
N ALA A 75 -15.55 11.98 8.17
CA ALA A 75 -16.99 11.91 8.28
C ALA A 75 -17.45 12.63 9.56
N SER A 76 -18.70 13.06 9.59
CA SER A 76 -19.36 13.56 10.79
C SER A 76 -20.45 12.59 11.17
N PHE A 77 -20.54 12.25 12.47
CA PHE A 77 -21.52 11.28 12.98
C PHE A 77 -22.21 11.85 14.21
N GLN A 78 -23.53 11.64 14.33
CA GLN A 78 -24.34 12.25 15.39
C GLN A 78 -25.11 11.24 16.24
N ASP A 79 -25.15 9.96 15.85
CA ASP A 79 -25.87 8.94 16.59
C ASP A 79 -25.07 8.45 17.80
N ASP A 80 -25.77 7.99 18.84
CA ASP A 80 -25.15 7.50 20.08
C ASP A 80 -24.47 6.12 19.90
N SER A 81 -24.83 5.36 18.87
CA SER A 81 -24.23 4.06 18.55
C SER A 81 -23.37 4.11 17.31
N LEU A 82 -22.05 3.96 17.49
CA LEU A 82 -21.11 3.93 16.36
C LEU A 82 -21.25 2.65 15.53
N PRO A 83 -21.22 2.73 14.19
CA PRO A 83 -21.24 1.58 13.29
C PRO A 83 -20.17 0.54 13.61
N GLU A 84 -20.42 -0.71 13.27
CA GLU A 84 -19.39 -1.76 13.43
C GLU A 84 -18.32 -1.70 12.35
N LYS A 85 -18.69 -1.26 11.14
CA LYS A 85 -17.78 -1.22 9.97
C LYS A 85 -17.47 0.21 9.55
N GLN A 86 -16.26 0.42 9.05
CA GLN A 86 -15.84 1.70 8.51
C GLN A 86 -16.65 2.13 7.28
N HIS A 87 -17.16 1.18 6.49
CA HIS A 87 -17.97 1.45 5.28
C HIS A 87 -19.36 2.05 5.59
N ASP A 88 -19.82 1.97 6.84
CA ASP A 88 -21.12 2.50 7.23
C ASP A 88 -21.06 4.02 7.56
N PHE A 89 -19.88 4.64 7.48
CA PHE A 89 -19.74 6.09 7.58
C PHE A 89 -19.81 6.76 6.20
N GLU A 90 -20.42 7.93 6.14
CA GLU A 90 -20.41 8.78 4.95
C GLU A 90 -19.14 9.62 4.91
N PHE A 91 -18.07 9.09 4.33
CA PHE A 91 -16.80 9.79 4.23
C PHE A 91 -16.78 10.79 3.08
N GLU A 92 -16.31 12.01 3.39
CA GLU A 92 -15.93 13.03 2.43
C GLU A 92 -14.42 12.92 2.18
N PHE A 93 -14.03 12.77 0.92
CA PHE A 93 -12.62 12.76 0.54
C PHE A 93 -11.99 14.14 0.76
N ILE A 94 -10.86 14.19 1.47
CA ILE A 94 -10.15 15.42 1.78
C ILE A 94 -8.97 15.63 0.83
N GLY A 95 -8.22 14.57 0.50
CA GLY A 95 -7.08 14.69 -0.38
C GLY A 95 -6.08 13.56 -0.28
N LEU A 96 -5.02 13.69 -1.08
CA LEU A 96 -3.87 12.79 -1.08
C LEU A 96 -2.68 13.47 -0.38
N LEU A 97 -1.95 12.70 0.40
CA LEU A 97 -0.67 13.08 0.99
C LEU A 97 0.44 12.27 0.33
N GLY A 98 1.47 12.95 -0.16
CA GLY A 98 2.67 12.33 -0.71
C GLY A 98 3.86 12.57 0.21
N PHE A 99 4.53 11.50 0.60
CA PHE A 99 5.74 11.54 1.43
C PHE A 99 6.95 11.16 0.59
N VAL A 100 8.01 11.94 0.71
CA VAL A 100 9.33 11.59 0.16
C VAL A 100 10.02 10.67 1.17
N ASP A 101 10.33 9.45 0.76
CA ASP A 101 11.15 8.51 1.53
C ASP A 101 12.42 8.22 0.71
N PRO A 102 13.49 9.02 0.92
CA PRO A 102 14.68 8.93 0.07
C PRO A 102 15.39 7.60 0.26
N VAL A 103 15.81 7.02 -0.85
CA VAL A 103 16.63 5.81 -0.85
C VAL A 103 17.95 6.09 -0.13
N ARG A 104 18.36 5.21 0.78
CA ARG A 104 19.66 5.32 1.45
C ARG A 104 20.79 5.29 0.41
N PRO A 105 21.79 6.18 0.51
CA PRO A 105 22.85 6.29 -0.52
C PRO A 105 23.60 4.99 -0.82
N SER A 106 23.73 4.10 0.16
CA SER A 106 24.45 2.82 0.02
C SER A 106 23.68 1.76 -0.77
N VAL A 107 22.36 1.88 -0.93
CA VAL A 107 21.53 0.77 -1.47
C VAL A 107 21.85 0.46 -2.91
N ALA A 108 22.02 1.48 -3.77
CA ALA A 108 22.36 1.27 -5.17
C ALA A 108 23.70 0.53 -5.34
N GLN A 109 24.71 0.88 -4.52
CA GLN A 109 25.98 0.20 -4.50
C GLN A 109 25.85 -1.25 -4.01
N SER A 110 25.07 -1.50 -2.95
CA SER A 110 24.85 -2.85 -2.43
C SER A 110 24.12 -3.76 -3.45
N VAL A 111 23.12 -3.21 -4.18
CA VAL A 111 22.47 -3.95 -5.28
C VAL A 111 23.45 -4.33 -6.37
N LYS A 112 24.35 -3.41 -6.77
CA LYS A 112 25.40 -3.68 -7.74
C LYS A 112 26.35 -4.77 -7.28
N GLU A 113 26.76 -4.76 -6.00
CA GLU A 113 27.61 -5.77 -5.40
C GLU A 113 26.93 -7.15 -5.39
N CYS A 114 25.65 -7.22 -5.04
CA CYS A 114 24.85 -8.45 -5.15
C CYS A 114 24.90 -9.02 -6.58
N TYR A 115 24.68 -8.20 -7.60
CA TYR A 115 24.73 -8.64 -8.99
C TYR A 115 26.11 -9.10 -9.41
N THR A 116 27.18 -8.44 -8.93
CA THR A 116 28.57 -8.85 -9.20
C THR A 116 28.87 -10.23 -8.58
N ALA A 117 28.28 -10.50 -7.42
CA ALA A 117 28.39 -11.80 -6.75
C ALA A 117 27.44 -12.88 -7.31
N GLY A 118 26.71 -12.60 -8.40
CA GLY A 118 25.73 -13.52 -8.97
C GLY A 118 24.44 -13.65 -8.17
N ILE A 119 24.18 -12.76 -7.21
CA ILE A 119 22.99 -12.77 -6.36
C ILE A 119 21.89 -11.97 -7.02
N ARG A 120 20.74 -12.60 -7.20
CA ARG A 120 19.52 -11.92 -7.69
C ARG A 120 18.89 -11.13 -6.53
N VAL A 121 18.47 -9.90 -6.83
CA VAL A 121 17.80 -9.02 -5.87
C VAL A 121 16.32 -8.92 -6.23
N ILE A 122 15.44 -9.14 -5.26
CA ILE A 122 13.98 -9.02 -5.38
C ILE A 122 13.49 -8.02 -4.34
N MET A 123 12.64 -7.09 -4.77
CA MET A 123 11.97 -6.11 -3.92
C MET A 123 10.57 -6.60 -3.57
N ILE A 124 10.25 -6.65 -2.27
CA ILE A 124 8.91 -6.96 -1.77
C ILE A 124 8.47 -5.80 -0.87
N THR A 125 7.42 -5.10 -1.26
CA THR A 125 6.95 -3.90 -0.56
C THR A 125 5.42 -3.84 -0.45
N GLY A 126 4.93 -3.15 0.58
CA GLY A 126 3.53 -2.74 0.70
C GLY A 126 3.18 -1.46 -0.07
N ASP A 127 4.16 -0.80 -0.70
CA ASP A 127 3.96 0.46 -1.42
C ASP A 127 3.21 0.26 -2.75
N TYR A 128 2.72 1.37 -3.28
CA TYR A 128 2.07 1.40 -4.59
C TYR A 128 3.05 1.00 -5.71
N PRO A 129 2.59 0.30 -6.77
CA PRO A 129 3.47 -0.19 -7.84
C PRO A 129 4.36 0.89 -8.46
N GLY A 130 3.82 2.07 -8.79
CA GLY A 130 4.59 3.18 -9.36
C GLY A 130 5.71 3.66 -8.43
N THR A 131 5.47 3.73 -7.12
CA THR A 131 6.50 4.07 -6.13
C THR A 131 7.59 3.00 -6.10
N ALA A 132 7.21 1.72 -6.07
CA ALA A 132 8.16 0.60 -6.09
C ALA A 132 9.03 0.60 -7.35
N GLN A 133 8.43 0.83 -8.52
CA GLN A 133 9.16 0.93 -9.80
C GLN A 133 10.13 2.12 -9.82
N HIS A 134 9.70 3.28 -9.29
CA HIS A 134 10.56 4.45 -9.19
C HIS A 134 11.80 4.16 -8.34
N ILE A 135 11.60 3.58 -7.14
CA ILE A 135 12.69 3.16 -6.25
C ILE A 135 13.58 2.11 -6.95
N ALA A 136 12.98 1.13 -7.60
CA ALA A 136 13.72 0.08 -8.31
C ALA A 136 14.67 0.64 -9.38
N ARG A 137 14.20 1.65 -10.14
CA ARG A 137 15.06 2.35 -11.11
C ARG A 137 16.21 3.10 -10.43
N GLN A 138 15.94 3.78 -9.31
CA GLN A 138 16.97 4.51 -8.56
C GLN A 138 18.07 3.61 -8.00
N ILE A 139 17.72 2.41 -7.54
CA ILE A 139 18.68 1.45 -6.98
C ILE A 139 19.32 0.53 -8.01
N GLY A 140 18.94 0.65 -9.30
CA GLY A 140 19.46 -0.19 -10.36
C GLY A 140 18.95 -1.65 -10.34
N LEU A 141 17.73 -1.86 -9.85
CA LEU A 141 17.10 -3.19 -9.88
C LEU A 141 16.80 -3.59 -11.34
N LYS A 142 17.07 -4.85 -11.69
CA LYS A 142 16.81 -5.37 -13.04
C LYS A 142 15.30 -5.51 -13.28
N ASP A 143 14.89 -5.24 -14.53
CA ASP A 143 13.50 -5.33 -15.00
C ASP A 143 12.51 -4.50 -14.15
N PRO A 144 12.75 -3.19 -13.94
CA PRO A 144 11.96 -2.37 -13.04
C PRO A 144 10.52 -2.13 -13.53
N ASP A 145 10.23 -2.46 -14.78
CA ASP A 145 8.90 -2.27 -15.38
C ASP A 145 7.97 -3.47 -15.15
N LYS A 146 8.54 -4.62 -14.74
CA LYS A 146 7.77 -5.83 -14.44
C LYS A 146 7.52 -5.95 -12.94
N TYR A 147 6.26 -6.04 -12.56
CA TYR A 147 5.86 -6.23 -11.17
C TYR A 147 4.65 -7.16 -11.05
N ILE A 148 4.44 -7.71 -9.87
CA ILE A 148 3.25 -8.45 -9.45
C ILE A 148 2.70 -7.77 -8.21
N THR A 149 1.37 -7.61 -8.13
CA THR A 149 0.73 -6.99 -6.96
C THR A 149 0.24 -8.03 -5.96
N GLY A 150 -0.01 -7.60 -4.71
CA GLY A 150 -0.63 -8.45 -3.69
C GLY A 150 -1.97 -9.04 -4.14
N PRO A 151 -2.91 -8.28 -4.74
CA PRO A 151 -4.11 -8.82 -5.35
C PRO A 151 -3.85 -9.88 -6.42
N ASP A 152 -2.87 -9.67 -7.31
CA ASP A 152 -2.48 -10.67 -8.31
C ASP A 152 -1.99 -11.96 -7.63
N LEU A 153 -1.15 -11.84 -6.59
CA LEU A 153 -0.65 -12.98 -5.81
C LEU A 153 -1.77 -13.78 -5.15
N ALA A 154 -2.83 -13.12 -4.70
CA ALA A 154 -3.97 -13.78 -4.06
C ALA A 154 -4.78 -14.66 -5.03
N SER A 155 -4.72 -14.37 -6.33
CA SER A 155 -5.44 -15.10 -7.39
C SER A 155 -4.58 -16.16 -8.09
N MET A 156 -3.24 -16.19 -7.83
CA MET A 156 -2.32 -17.11 -8.51
C MET A 156 -2.16 -18.42 -7.76
N GLU A 157 -2.11 -19.51 -8.50
CA GLU A 157 -1.62 -20.79 -8.00
C GLU A 157 -0.10 -20.76 -7.80
N GLN A 158 0.40 -21.58 -6.88
CA GLN A 158 1.83 -21.61 -6.51
C GLN A 158 2.74 -21.94 -7.72
N THR A 159 2.29 -22.79 -8.61
CA THR A 159 3.03 -23.18 -9.84
C THR A 159 3.10 -22.03 -10.84
N GLU A 160 2.01 -21.28 -11.00
CA GLU A 160 1.97 -20.09 -11.85
C GLU A 160 2.90 -19.01 -11.32
N LEU A 161 2.88 -18.77 -9.99
CA LEU A 161 3.80 -17.85 -9.34
C LEU A 161 5.25 -18.27 -9.56
N ALA A 162 5.57 -19.57 -9.43
CA ALA A 162 6.92 -20.08 -9.65
C ALA A 162 7.45 -19.82 -11.07
N GLU A 163 6.58 -19.83 -12.09
CA GLU A 163 6.97 -19.44 -13.45
C GLU A 163 7.14 -17.93 -13.59
N LYS A 164 6.17 -17.13 -13.13
CA LYS A 164 6.21 -15.66 -13.27
C LYS A 164 7.37 -15.02 -12.51
N ILE A 165 7.73 -15.58 -11.36
CA ILE A 165 8.81 -15.06 -10.51
C ILE A 165 10.18 -15.16 -11.19
N LYS A 166 10.37 -16.05 -12.16
CA LYS A 166 11.65 -16.19 -12.91
C LYS A 166 12.05 -14.88 -13.61
N THR A 167 11.07 -14.06 -13.99
CA THR A 167 11.29 -12.81 -14.74
C THR A 167 10.78 -11.55 -14.02
N THR A 168 10.28 -11.67 -12.78
CA THR A 168 9.74 -10.55 -12.01
C THR A 168 10.56 -10.33 -10.75
N ASN A 169 11.03 -9.11 -10.55
CA ASN A 169 11.86 -8.73 -9.40
C ASN A 169 11.16 -7.74 -8.45
N ILE A 170 9.93 -7.32 -8.73
CA ILE A 170 9.18 -6.37 -7.90
C ILE A 170 7.83 -6.97 -7.53
N PHE A 171 7.57 -6.98 -6.23
CA PHE A 171 6.27 -7.35 -5.66
C PHE A 171 5.75 -6.18 -4.83
N ALA A 172 4.66 -5.55 -5.28
CA ALA A 172 4.07 -4.36 -4.70
C ALA A 172 2.72 -4.65 -4.03
N ARG A 173 2.27 -3.84 -3.09
CA ARG A 173 1.02 -4.07 -2.32
C ARG A 173 0.96 -5.45 -1.65
N VAL A 174 2.11 -5.97 -1.26
CA VAL A 174 2.22 -7.28 -0.61
C VAL A 174 1.93 -7.15 0.88
N VAL A 175 1.02 -7.98 1.38
CA VAL A 175 0.79 -8.12 2.83
C VAL A 175 1.75 -9.16 3.43
N PRO A 176 2.04 -9.12 4.75
CA PRO A 176 3.05 -9.99 5.36
C PRO A 176 2.89 -11.47 5.07
N GLU A 177 1.66 -11.97 5.00
CA GLU A 177 1.36 -13.38 4.77
C GLU A 177 1.74 -13.85 3.35
N GLN A 178 1.65 -12.96 2.37
CA GLN A 178 1.98 -13.26 0.97
C GLN A 178 3.49 -13.39 0.73
N LYS A 179 4.32 -12.84 1.63
CA LYS A 179 5.79 -12.97 1.53
C LYS A 179 6.23 -14.43 1.55
N LEU A 180 5.56 -15.28 2.33
CA LEU A 180 5.86 -16.70 2.37
C LEU A 180 5.59 -17.40 1.03
N ALA A 181 4.52 -17.03 0.33
CA ALA A 181 4.21 -17.58 -1.00
C ALA A 181 5.32 -17.25 -2.01
N ILE A 182 5.84 -16.02 -1.98
CA ILE A 182 6.95 -15.58 -2.84
C ILE A 182 8.22 -16.41 -2.54
N VAL A 183 8.57 -16.56 -1.25
CA VAL A 183 9.75 -17.36 -0.84
C VAL A 183 9.61 -18.82 -1.26
N ASN A 184 8.42 -19.40 -1.11
CA ASN A 184 8.16 -20.78 -1.52
C ASN A 184 8.27 -20.95 -3.04
N ALA A 185 7.78 -19.99 -3.83
CA ALA A 185 7.92 -20.03 -5.27
C ALA A 185 9.39 -19.99 -5.74
N LEU A 186 10.23 -19.16 -5.08
CA LEU A 186 11.67 -19.13 -5.34
C LEU A 186 12.34 -20.48 -5.01
N LYS A 187 11.97 -21.08 -3.86
CA LYS A 187 12.49 -22.39 -3.45
C LYS A 187 12.07 -23.51 -4.40
N LEU A 188 10.84 -23.47 -4.95
CA LEU A 188 10.40 -24.43 -5.98
C LEU A 188 11.27 -24.35 -7.25
N ASN A 189 11.82 -23.18 -7.56
CA ASN A 189 12.78 -23.00 -8.66
C ASN A 189 14.21 -23.37 -8.27
N GLY A 190 14.45 -23.93 -7.08
CA GLY A 190 15.77 -24.32 -6.61
C GLY A 190 16.64 -23.17 -6.09
N GLU A 191 16.07 -21.98 -5.89
CA GLU A 191 16.81 -20.81 -5.42
C GLU A 191 17.04 -20.86 -3.89
N VAL A 192 18.21 -20.42 -3.44
CA VAL A 192 18.52 -20.19 -2.03
C VAL A 192 18.17 -18.76 -1.69
N VAL A 193 17.25 -18.57 -0.74
CA VAL A 193 16.67 -17.25 -0.44
C VAL A 193 17.17 -16.73 0.90
N ALA A 194 17.70 -15.50 0.89
CA ALA A 194 17.93 -14.70 2.09
C ALA A 194 16.93 -13.52 2.09
N MET A 195 16.38 -13.19 3.26
CA MET A 195 15.48 -12.08 3.44
C MET A 195 16.03 -11.12 4.50
N THR A 196 16.03 -9.82 4.23
CA THR A 196 16.51 -8.76 5.12
C THR A 196 15.37 -7.82 5.52
#